data_a8cfc4bdae5c890d1143cb0147a99cea
#
_entry.id   a8cfc4bdae5c890d1143cb0147a99cea
#
_cell.length_a   1.000
_cell.length_b   1.000
_cell.length_c   1.000
_cell.angle_alpha   90.00
_cell.angle_beta   90.00
_cell.angle_gamma   90.00
#
_symmetry.space_group_name_H-M   'P 1'
#
loop_
_entity.id
_entity.type
_entity.pdbx_description
1 polymer ?
#
loop_
_entity_poly.entity_id
_entity_poly.type
_entity_poly.pdbx_seq_one_letter_code
_entity_poly.pdbx_strand_id
1 'polypeptide(L)'
;LGYWKDPEKTAETFPTFDGRRWVIPGDFAQIEPDGSITLLGRGSVCINSGGEKIHPEEVEAALKEHAAVFDAAVVGTPSDRWGEQVTAIVRLRDAASASIEDLRSHCRSHVADYKVPKDVLLVETVPRTEVGKVDYRAASALAQGLLGAAD
;
A
#
# COMPACT_ATOMS: atom_id res chain seq x y z
N LEU A 1 -20.36 -12.72 20.13
CA LEU A 1 -19.04 -12.83 19.54
C LEU A 1 -18.45 -11.44 19.33
N GLY A 2 -17.19 -11.23 19.72
CA GLY A 2 -16.47 -9.97 19.62
C GLY A 2 -14.98 -10.16 19.92
N TYR A 3 -14.24 -9.08 20.01
CA TYR A 3 -12.84 -9.11 20.41
C TYR A 3 -12.70 -9.39 21.91
N TRP A 4 -11.72 -10.20 22.28
CA TRP A 4 -11.45 -10.54 23.68
C TRP A 4 -11.02 -9.31 24.46
N LYS A 5 -11.75 -9.00 25.55
CA LYS A 5 -11.49 -7.86 26.43
C LYS A 5 -11.41 -6.48 25.75
N ASP A 6 -12.00 -6.34 24.55
CA ASP A 6 -12.01 -5.08 23.79
C ASP A 6 -13.44 -4.80 23.31
N PRO A 7 -14.29 -4.22 24.19
CA PRO A 7 -15.68 -3.90 23.86
C PRO A 7 -15.79 -2.75 22.85
N GLU A 8 -14.88 -1.79 22.87
CA GLU A 8 -14.87 -0.63 21.98
C GLU A 8 -14.63 -1.08 20.54
N LYS A 9 -13.55 -1.79 20.29
CA LYS A 9 -13.26 -2.38 18.98
C LYS A 9 -14.35 -3.36 18.54
N THR A 10 -14.98 -4.07 19.48
CA THR A 10 -16.13 -4.94 19.16
C THR A 10 -17.30 -4.15 18.64
N ALA A 11 -17.65 -3.02 19.27
CA ALA A 11 -18.76 -2.17 18.85
C ALA A 11 -18.49 -1.52 17.49
N GLU A 12 -17.28 -1.05 17.25
CA GLU A 12 -16.85 -0.48 15.96
C GLU A 12 -16.90 -1.51 14.83
N THR A 13 -16.37 -2.72 15.08
CA THR A 13 -16.28 -3.76 14.02
C THR A 13 -17.62 -4.46 13.78
N PHE A 14 -18.47 -4.55 14.80
CA PHE A 14 -19.75 -5.26 14.72
C PHE A 14 -20.95 -4.36 15.08
N PRO A 15 -21.16 -3.24 14.38
CA PRO A 15 -22.30 -2.38 14.63
C PRO A 15 -23.61 -3.06 14.26
N THR A 16 -24.71 -2.54 14.83
CA THR A 16 -26.08 -2.95 14.48
C THR A 16 -26.80 -1.80 13.79
N PHE A 17 -27.26 -2.02 12.54
CA PHE A 17 -28.09 -1.10 11.79
C PHE A 17 -29.42 -1.79 11.43
N ASP A 18 -30.53 -1.14 11.65
CA ASP A 18 -31.89 -1.64 11.37
C ASP A 18 -32.14 -3.06 11.94
N GLY A 19 -31.67 -3.31 13.17
CA GLY A 19 -31.81 -4.60 13.83
C GLY A 19 -30.93 -5.73 13.29
N ARG A 20 -30.07 -5.45 12.30
CA ARG A 20 -29.10 -6.39 11.74
C ARG A 20 -27.68 -6.06 12.20
N ARG A 21 -26.95 -7.10 12.59
CA ARG A 21 -25.54 -7.00 12.94
C ARG A 21 -24.70 -7.09 11.68
N TRP A 22 -23.82 -6.10 11.48
CA TRP A 22 -22.90 -6.00 10.35
C TRP A 22 -21.48 -6.24 10.81
N VAL A 23 -20.59 -6.50 9.85
CA VAL A 23 -19.15 -6.56 10.08
C VAL A 23 -18.49 -5.49 9.22
N ILE A 24 -17.79 -4.56 9.87
CA ILE A 24 -17.00 -3.51 9.22
C ILE A 24 -15.54 -3.76 9.57
N PRO A 25 -14.80 -4.54 8.75
CA PRO A 25 -13.44 -4.97 9.07
C PRO A 25 -12.38 -3.88 8.90
N GLY A 26 -12.76 -2.70 8.43
CA GLY A 26 -11.87 -1.56 8.18
C GLY A 26 -11.18 -1.62 6.81
N ASP A 27 -11.68 -2.48 5.93
CA ASP A 27 -11.23 -2.52 4.54
C ASP A 27 -12.07 -1.52 3.70
N PHE A 28 -11.41 -0.80 2.79
CA PHE A 28 -12.06 0.10 1.84
C PHE A 28 -12.33 -0.62 0.54
N ALA A 29 -13.45 -0.28 -0.08
CA ALA A 29 -13.85 -0.83 -1.37
C ALA A 29 -14.52 0.24 -2.22
N GLN A 30 -14.40 0.12 -3.52
CA GLN A 30 -15.08 0.94 -4.52
C GLN A 30 -16.06 0.07 -5.30
N ILE A 31 -17.25 0.60 -5.55
CA ILE A 31 -18.21 -0.04 -6.46
C ILE A 31 -17.95 0.54 -7.86
N GLU A 32 -17.63 -0.34 -8.79
CA GLU A 32 -17.36 0.01 -10.18
C GLU A 32 -18.66 0.24 -10.96
N PRO A 33 -18.60 0.91 -12.14
CA PRO A 33 -19.78 1.17 -12.97
C PRO A 33 -20.53 -0.10 -13.43
N ASP A 34 -19.83 -1.24 -13.54
CA ASP A 34 -20.40 -2.54 -13.90
C ASP A 34 -21.00 -3.29 -12.71
N GLY A 35 -20.91 -2.71 -11.49
CA GLY A 35 -21.40 -3.30 -10.24
C GLY A 35 -20.42 -4.25 -9.57
N SER A 36 -19.22 -4.44 -10.10
CA SER A 36 -18.14 -5.17 -9.43
C SER A 36 -17.59 -4.37 -8.26
N ILE A 37 -16.86 -5.03 -7.35
CA ILE A 37 -16.27 -4.40 -6.17
C ILE A 37 -14.76 -4.55 -6.23
N THR A 38 -14.07 -3.41 -6.28
CA THR A 38 -12.62 -3.33 -6.15
C THR A 38 -12.24 -3.09 -4.68
N LEU A 39 -11.47 -4.01 -4.09
CA LEU A 39 -10.93 -3.82 -2.75
C LEU A 39 -9.70 -2.91 -2.81
N LEU A 40 -9.74 -1.82 -2.04
CA LEU A 40 -8.68 -0.80 -2.00
C LEU A 40 -7.69 -1.01 -0.84
N GLY A 41 -7.92 -2.04 0.01
CA GLY A 41 -7.07 -2.32 1.16
C GLY A 41 -7.51 -1.64 2.45
N ARG A 42 -6.62 -1.63 3.47
CA ARG A 42 -6.95 -1.14 4.81
C ARG A 42 -6.63 0.34 4.98
N GLY A 43 -7.56 1.08 5.58
CA GLY A 43 -7.37 2.49 5.87
C GLY A 43 -6.19 2.81 6.79
N SER A 44 -5.76 1.84 7.62
CA SER A 44 -4.61 2.00 8.54
C SER A 44 -3.25 2.09 7.85
N VAL A 45 -3.16 1.73 6.57
CA VAL A 45 -1.92 1.81 5.77
C VAL A 45 -2.04 2.81 4.61
N CYS A 46 -3.14 3.57 4.58
CA CYS A 46 -3.38 4.59 3.56
C CYS A 46 -2.36 5.72 3.67
N ILE A 47 -1.72 6.07 2.55
CA ILE A 47 -0.74 7.16 2.45
C ILE A 47 -1.49 8.48 2.21
N ASN A 48 -1.19 9.51 3.01
CA ASN A 48 -1.76 10.85 2.84
C ASN A 48 -0.74 11.77 2.18
N SER A 49 -0.79 11.87 0.85
CA SER A 49 0.15 12.69 0.08
C SER A 49 -0.55 13.93 -0.46
N GLY A 50 -0.22 15.11 0.07
CA GLY A 50 -0.79 16.37 -0.39
C GLY A 50 -2.31 16.49 -0.24
N GLY A 51 -2.91 15.77 0.71
CA GLY A 51 -4.37 15.71 0.92
C GLY A 51 -5.07 14.57 0.18
N GLU A 52 -4.37 13.89 -0.74
CA GLU A 52 -4.90 12.72 -1.45
C GLU A 52 -4.66 11.45 -0.63
N LYS A 53 -5.65 10.55 -0.66
CA LYS A 53 -5.55 9.24 -0.03
C LYS A 53 -5.16 8.19 -1.06
N ILE A 54 -4.00 7.56 -0.83
CA ILE A 54 -3.42 6.57 -1.74
C ILE A 54 -3.37 5.24 -1.02
N HIS A 55 -3.98 4.23 -1.63
CA HIS A 55 -3.96 2.87 -1.12
C HIS A 55 -2.71 2.16 -1.66
N PRO A 56 -1.80 1.70 -0.80
CA PRO A 56 -0.56 1.04 -1.21
C PRO A 56 -0.79 -0.12 -2.16
N GLU A 57 -1.81 -0.92 -1.91
CA GLU A 57 -2.12 -2.14 -2.65
C GLU A 57 -2.40 -1.88 -4.13
N GLU A 58 -2.99 -0.74 -4.47
CA GLU A 58 -3.25 -0.34 -5.86
C GLU A 58 -1.94 -0.10 -6.62
N VAL A 59 -1.00 0.61 -5.99
CA VAL A 59 0.32 0.90 -6.58
C VAL A 59 1.19 -0.36 -6.62
N GLU A 60 1.11 -1.20 -5.58
CA GLU A 60 1.80 -2.50 -5.54
C GLU A 60 1.32 -3.43 -6.65
N ALA A 61 0.00 -3.45 -6.92
CA ALA A 61 -0.57 -4.24 -8.02
C ALA A 61 -0.02 -3.76 -9.37
N ALA A 62 -0.05 -2.45 -9.62
CA ALA A 62 0.51 -1.86 -10.83
C ALA A 62 2.01 -2.19 -11.00
N LEU A 63 2.82 -2.07 -9.95
CA LEU A 63 4.25 -2.42 -10.02
C LEU A 63 4.48 -3.89 -10.32
N LYS A 64 3.69 -4.79 -9.73
CA LYS A 64 3.82 -6.25 -9.93
C LYS A 64 3.39 -6.73 -11.31
N GLU A 65 2.65 -5.94 -12.08
CA GLU A 65 2.36 -6.21 -13.49
C GLU A 65 3.58 -5.99 -14.40
N HIS A 66 4.58 -5.25 -13.96
CA HIS A 66 5.82 -5.08 -14.71
C HIS A 66 6.62 -6.38 -14.77
N ALA A 67 7.02 -6.80 -15.99
CA ALA A 67 7.65 -8.12 -16.23
C ALA A 67 8.91 -8.36 -15.40
N ALA A 68 9.70 -7.33 -15.11
CA ALA A 68 10.92 -7.43 -14.31
C ALA A 68 10.67 -7.47 -12.79
N VAL A 69 9.47 -7.13 -12.30
CA VAL A 69 9.17 -7.07 -10.87
C VAL A 69 8.77 -8.45 -10.36
N PHE A 70 9.46 -8.89 -9.31
CA PHE A 70 9.09 -10.10 -8.58
C PHE A 70 8.12 -9.78 -7.44
N ASP A 71 8.41 -8.74 -6.66
CA ASP A 71 7.60 -8.33 -5.52
C ASP A 71 7.73 -6.83 -5.27
N ALA A 72 6.69 -6.24 -4.67
CA ALA A 72 6.67 -4.83 -4.32
C ALA A 72 5.89 -4.60 -3.03
N ALA A 73 6.33 -3.61 -2.25
CA ALA A 73 5.58 -2.98 -1.18
C ALA A 73 5.63 -1.46 -1.35
N VAL A 74 4.57 -0.77 -0.99
CA VAL A 74 4.47 0.68 -1.11
C VAL A 74 4.13 1.28 0.25
N VAL A 75 4.86 2.33 0.63
CA VAL A 75 4.71 3.01 1.92
C VAL A 75 4.73 4.52 1.76
N GLY A 76 4.15 5.23 2.72
CA GLY A 76 4.38 6.66 2.89
C GLY A 76 5.72 6.90 3.58
N THR A 77 6.53 7.81 3.02
CA THR A 77 7.71 8.34 3.69
C THR A 77 7.56 9.84 3.92
N PRO A 78 8.18 10.41 4.97
CA PRO A 78 8.07 11.84 5.25
C PRO A 78 8.46 12.71 4.06
N SER A 79 7.72 13.79 3.85
CA SER A 79 7.98 14.78 2.79
C SER A 79 7.59 16.17 3.27
N ASP A 80 8.52 17.12 3.23
CA ASP A 80 8.26 18.51 3.62
C ASP A 80 7.16 19.16 2.77
N ARG A 81 7.06 18.74 1.50
CA ARG A 81 6.09 19.28 0.55
C ARG A 81 4.70 18.66 0.67
N TRP A 82 4.62 17.36 0.92
CA TRP A 82 3.39 16.60 0.78
C TRP A 82 2.88 16.00 2.11
N GLY A 83 3.64 16.18 3.23
CA GLY A 83 3.44 15.46 4.49
C GLY A 83 3.98 14.04 4.37
N GLU A 84 3.39 13.26 3.47
CA GLU A 84 3.92 11.97 3.04
C GLU A 84 4.06 11.92 1.52
N GLN A 85 5.03 11.16 1.03
CA GLN A 85 5.17 10.82 -0.38
C GLN A 85 5.16 9.32 -0.57
N VAL A 86 4.74 8.89 -1.76
CA VAL A 86 4.67 7.48 -2.14
C VAL A 86 6.08 6.96 -2.41
N THR A 87 6.51 5.97 -1.68
CA THR A 87 7.80 5.29 -1.84
C THR A 87 7.57 3.80 -2.08
N ALA A 88 8.11 3.29 -3.18
CA ALA A 88 8.05 1.88 -3.54
C ALA A 88 9.33 1.17 -3.13
N ILE A 89 9.19 -0.03 -2.55
CA ILE A 89 10.25 -0.98 -2.25
C ILE A 89 10.06 -2.15 -3.21
N VAL A 90 10.99 -2.37 -4.12
CA VAL A 90 10.83 -3.30 -5.23
C VAL A 90 11.94 -4.32 -5.25
N ARG A 91 11.57 -5.60 -5.35
CA ARG A 91 12.46 -6.70 -5.70
C ARG A 91 12.27 -7.03 -7.16
N LEU A 92 13.35 -7.02 -7.92
CA LEU A 92 13.35 -7.51 -9.30
C LEU A 92 13.45 -9.04 -9.34
N ARG A 93 13.03 -9.64 -10.44
CA ARG A 93 13.26 -11.07 -10.72
C ARG A 93 14.76 -11.32 -10.94
N ASP A 94 15.18 -12.54 -10.67
CA ASP A 94 16.57 -12.95 -10.90
C ASP A 94 16.94 -12.72 -12.38
N ALA A 95 18.13 -12.15 -12.60
CA ALA A 95 18.64 -11.75 -13.92
C ALA A 95 17.80 -10.70 -14.69
N ALA A 96 16.74 -10.15 -14.10
CA ALA A 96 16.01 -9.05 -14.70
C ALA A 96 16.64 -7.70 -14.32
N SER A 97 16.49 -6.72 -15.20
CA SER A 97 16.86 -5.33 -14.96
C SER A 97 15.71 -4.41 -15.36
N ALA A 98 15.49 -3.37 -14.59
CA ALA A 98 14.60 -2.26 -14.90
C ALA A 98 15.17 -1.00 -14.26
N SER A 99 15.13 0.11 -14.97
CA SER A 99 15.47 1.40 -14.38
C SER A 99 14.32 1.89 -13.49
N ILE A 100 14.62 2.80 -12.56
CA ILE A 100 13.60 3.45 -11.74
C ILE A 100 12.57 4.16 -12.62
N GLU A 101 13.01 4.79 -13.70
CA GLU A 101 12.10 5.49 -14.60
C GLU A 101 11.22 4.55 -15.42
N ASP A 102 11.71 3.37 -15.79
CA ASP A 102 10.87 2.33 -16.43
C ASP A 102 9.73 1.90 -15.49
N LEU A 103 10.05 1.63 -14.22
CA LEU A 103 9.05 1.26 -13.21
C LEU A 103 8.04 2.38 -12.96
N ARG A 104 8.49 3.63 -12.88
CA ARG A 104 7.61 4.80 -12.73
C ARG A 104 6.74 5.04 -13.96
N SER A 105 7.30 4.91 -15.16
CA SER A 105 6.57 5.02 -16.42
C SER A 105 5.50 3.94 -16.55
N HIS A 106 5.83 2.71 -16.16
CA HIS A 106 4.86 1.63 -16.10
C HIS A 106 3.73 1.95 -15.12
N CYS A 107 4.04 2.43 -13.90
CA CYS A 107 3.02 2.86 -12.95
C CYS A 107 2.09 3.94 -13.53
N ARG A 108 2.60 4.95 -14.25
CA ARG A 108 1.80 6.02 -14.85
C ARG A 108 0.74 5.52 -15.83
N SER A 109 0.96 4.37 -16.45
CA SER A 109 -0.04 3.78 -17.36
C SER A 109 -1.15 3.01 -16.65
N HIS A 110 -1.03 2.79 -15.33
CA HIS A 110 -1.95 1.96 -14.54
C HIS A 110 -2.63 2.72 -13.39
N VAL A 111 -1.99 3.76 -12.86
CA VAL A 111 -2.53 4.57 -11.76
C VAL A 111 -2.44 6.06 -12.06
N ALA A 112 -3.22 6.88 -11.36
CA ALA A 112 -3.18 8.33 -11.50
C ALA A 112 -1.81 8.90 -11.11
N ASP A 113 -1.37 9.99 -11.73
CA ASP A 113 -0.03 10.59 -11.58
C ASP A 113 0.38 10.87 -10.12
N TYR A 114 -0.56 11.28 -9.27
CA TYR A 114 -0.28 11.57 -7.87
C TYR A 114 0.01 10.30 -7.04
N LYS A 115 -0.38 9.11 -7.52
CA LYS A 115 -0.11 7.82 -6.91
C LYS A 115 1.24 7.23 -7.33
N VAL A 116 1.85 7.74 -8.40
CA VAL A 116 3.13 7.24 -8.90
C VAL A 116 4.22 7.45 -7.84
N PRO A 117 5.01 6.42 -7.49
CA PRO A 117 6.08 6.53 -6.52
C PRO A 117 7.06 7.66 -6.84
N LYS A 118 7.37 8.49 -5.84
CA LYS A 118 8.42 9.52 -5.96
C LYS A 118 9.79 8.87 -5.84
N ASP A 119 9.92 7.91 -4.92
CA ASP A 119 11.12 7.10 -4.74
C ASP A 119 10.83 5.64 -5.03
N VAL A 120 11.78 4.96 -5.66
CA VAL A 120 11.78 3.52 -5.89
C VAL A 120 13.09 2.95 -5.37
N LEU A 121 12.99 2.11 -4.35
CA LEU A 121 14.12 1.49 -3.67
C LEU A 121 14.22 0.03 -4.13
N LEU A 122 15.29 -0.32 -4.82
CA LEU A 122 15.54 -1.70 -5.22
C LEU A 122 16.17 -2.47 -4.06
N VAL A 123 15.59 -3.61 -3.72
CA VAL A 123 16.00 -4.43 -2.57
C VAL A 123 16.07 -5.91 -2.96
N GLU A 124 16.84 -6.68 -2.20
CA GLU A 124 16.89 -8.14 -2.36
C GLU A 124 15.65 -8.84 -1.83
N THR A 125 15.00 -8.25 -0.81
CA THR A 125 13.81 -8.85 -0.18
C THR A 125 12.85 -7.76 0.27
N VAL A 126 11.58 -7.89 -0.12
CA VAL A 126 10.48 -7.04 0.38
C VAL A 126 10.03 -7.58 1.74
N PRO A 127 9.91 -6.73 2.78
CA PRO A 127 9.48 -7.16 4.11
C PRO A 127 8.09 -7.79 4.10
N ARG A 128 8.00 -9.01 4.66
CA ARG A 128 6.76 -9.77 4.79
C ARG A 128 6.60 -10.38 6.16
N THR A 129 5.36 -10.51 6.60
CA THR A 129 5.01 -11.24 7.81
C THR A 129 5.21 -12.75 7.60
N GLU A 130 5.21 -13.54 8.67
CA GLU A 130 5.29 -15.01 8.62
C GLU A 130 4.20 -15.65 7.75
N VAL A 131 3.04 -15.00 7.62
CA VAL A 131 1.93 -15.45 6.78
C VAL A 131 1.96 -14.90 5.34
N GLY A 132 3.09 -14.27 4.93
CA GLY A 132 3.34 -13.80 3.56
C GLY A 132 2.70 -12.47 3.18
N LYS A 133 2.02 -11.76 4.10
CA LYS A 133 1.49 -10.41 3.83
C LYS A 133 2.61 -9.38 3.93
N VAL A 134 2.45 -8.25 3.24
CA VAL A 134 3.39 -7.11 3.41
C VAL A 134 3.44 -6.69 4.88
N ASP A 135 4.64 -6.62 5.44
CA ASP A 135 4.87 -6.00 6.73
C ASP A 135 5.13 -4.50 6.52
N TYR A 136 4.06 -3.72 6.49
CA TYR A 136 4.14 -2.28 6.24
C TYR A 136 4.96 -1.52 7.29
N ARG A 137 5.03 -2.01 8.53
CA ARG A 137 5.87 -1.41 9.57
C ARG A 137 7.35 -1.60 9.27
N ALA A 138 7.75 -2.83 8.97
CA ALA A 138 9.13 -3.14 8.59
C ALA A 138 9.50 -2.49 7.24
N ALA A 139 8.58 -2.44 6.28
CA ALA A 139 8.76 -1.78 5.00
C ALA A 139 8.99 -0.26 5.16
N SER A 140 8.19 0.41 5.99
CA SER A 140 8.37 1.85 6.29
C SER A 140 9.71 2.14 6.95
N ALA A 141 10.11 1.32 7.93
CA ALA A 141 11.42 1.46 8.60
C ALA A 141 12.58 1.27 7.61
N LEU A 142 12.49 0.26 6.74
CA LEU A 142 13.49 0.01 5.69
C LEU A 142 13.61 1.19 4.72
N ALA A 143 12.47 1.71 4.22
CA ALA A 143 12.45 2.83 3.29
C ALA A 143 13.09 4.08 3.91
N GLN A 144 12.72 4.44 5.14
CA GLN A 144 13.30 5.59 5.84
C GLN A 144 14.80 5.43 6.08
N GLY A 145 15.26 4.22 6.43
CA GLY A 145 16.68 3.94 6.62
C GLY A 145 17.49 4.07 5.34
N LEU A 146 16.97 3.59 4.21
CA LEU A 146 17.64 3.70 2.91
C LEU A 146 17.67 5.13 2.37
N LEU A 147 16.60 5.90 2.53
CA LEU A 147 16.54 7.30 2.12
C LEU A 147 17.44 8.17 2.98
N GLY A 148 17.44 7.99 4.31
CA GLY A 148 18.31 8.76 5.21
C GLY A 148 19.80 8.41 5.13
N ALA A 149 20.18 7.31 4.48
CA ALA A 149 21.58 6.95 4.21
C ALA A 149 22.08 7.51 2.85
N ALA A 150 21.20 8.06 2.03
CA ALA A 150 21.50 8.64 0.71
C ALA A 150 21.75 10.17 0.76
N ASP A 151 21.44 10.82 1.89
CA ASP A 151 21.71 12.23 2.19
C ASP A 151 23.07 12.35 2.92
#